data_7d29744a12fa0d8d6d06eb11bd71d48a
#
_entry.id   7d29744a12fa0d8d6d06eb11bd71d48a
#
_cell.length_a   1.000
_cell.length_b   1.000
_cell.length_c   1.000
_cell.angle_alpha   90.00
_cell.angle_beta   90.00
_cell.angle_gamma   90.00
#
_symmetry.space_group_name_H-M   'P 1'
#
loop_
_entity.id
_entity.type
_entity.pdbx_description
1 polymer ?
#
loop_
_entity_poly.entity_id
_entity_poly.type
_entity_poly.pdbx_seq_one_letter_code
_entity_poly.pdbx_strand_id
1 'polypeptide(L)'
;QPDVCYVSPSQATAWGDVLSVGERMKILREASEKNILLIEDDYNSEFCYYHHPSPSIQGLAGGNGVIYLGTFSRLLLPSIRLSFMVLPPDLLEKYQRRRDFYNQTASKTEQIALCQFIRDGHLESQIRKSRKHYLAKTKILCSEAKRIFVEEAKVTAGETGFVSLLEIFGAGNLREVLYRAEEKGFAFLSADESEQGIRLALSCAAVPVEKFSEALQLLKQCF
;
A
#
# COMPACT_ATOMS: atom_id res chain seq x y z
N GLN A 1 0.51 19.84 20.82
CA GLN A 1 1.33 18.65 20.56
C GLN A 1 0.41 17.43 20.58
N PRO A 2 0.43 16.55 19.56
CA PRO A 2 -0.39 15.34 19.57
C PRO A 2 0.15 14.32 20.57
N ASP A 3 -0.74 13.52 21.17
CA ASP A 3 -0.36 12.40 22.05
C ASP A 3 -0.11 11.10 21.26
N VAL A 4 -0.69 11.00 20.07
CA VAL A 4 -0.62 9.84 19.18
C VAL A 4 -0.39 10.31 17.74
N CYS A 5 0.45 9.59 17.00
CA CYS A 5 0.67 9.81 15.58
C CYS A 5 0.49 8.49 14.82
N TYR A 6 -0.35 8.51 13.78
CA TYR A 6 -0.58 7.36 12.90
C TYR A 6 0.22 7.52 11.61
N VAL A 7 0.94 6.46 11.21
CA VAL A 7 1.79 6.45 10.03
C VAL A 7 1.68 5.13 9.27
N SER A 8 1.78 5.18 7.95
CA SER A 8 1.82 4.00 7.07
C SER A 8 3.12 4.00 6.26
N PRO A 9 4.26 3.53 6.82
CA PRO A 9 5.56 3.68 6.20
C PRO A 9 5.75 2.87 4.90
N SER A 10 4.99 1.79 4.73
CA SER A 10 5.04 0.93 3.55
C SER A 10 4.23 1.46 2.36
N GLN A 11 3.39 2.46 2.58
CA GLN A 11 2.71 3.26 1.56
C GLN A 11 2.33 4.61 2.16
N ALA A 12 3.27 5.52 2.19
CA ALA A 12 3.12 6.82 2.87
C ALA A 12 2.14 7.75 2.15
N THR A 13 1.97 7.58 0.84
CA THR A 13 1.08 8.40 0.02
C THR A 13 0.23 7.53 -0.93
N ALA A 14 -0.81 8.12 -1.50
CA ALA A 14 -1.61 7.49 -2.55
C ALA A 14 -0.80 7.23 -3.84
N TRP A 15 0.36 7.84 -3.97
CA TRP A 15 1.30 7.66 -5.08
C TRP A 15 2.17 6.40 -4.96
N GLY A 16 2.11 5.73 -3.80
CA GLY A 16 2.84 4.50 -3.54
C GLY A 16 4.26 4.70 -3.02
N ASP A 17 4.54 5.89 -2.46
CA ASP A 17 5.83 6.18 -1.85
C ASP A 17 6.05 5.34 -0.59
N VAL A 18 7.27 4.86 -0.41
CA VAL A 18 7.70 4.09 0.76
C VAL A 18 8.70 4.90 1.56
N LEU A 19 8.49 5.02 2.86
CA LEU A 19 9.45 5.71 3.72
C LEU A 19 10.75 4.92 3.82
N SER A 20 11.85 5.61 3.53
CA SER A 20 13.20 5.09 3.72
C SER A 20 13.50 4.82 5.21
N VAL A 21 14.51 4.01 5.48
CA VAL A 21 14.96 3.74 6.87
C VAL A 21 15.34 5.04 7.58
N GLY A 22 15.97 5.99 6.88
CA GLY A 22 16.33 7.29 7.44
C GLY A 22 15.13 8.11 7.88
N GLU A 23 14.06 8.13 7.07
CA GLU A 23 12.81 8.83 7.41
C GLU A 23 12.09 8.15 8.57
N ARG A 24 12.04 6.80 8.60
CA ARG A 24 11.47 6.02 9.73
C ARG A 24 12.21 6.33 11.03
N MET A 25 13.53 6.37 11.01
CA MET A 25 14.36 6.73 12.15
C MET A 25 14.16 8.18 12.62
N LYS A 26 13.95 9.11 11.67
CA LYS A 26 13.63 10.51 12.00
C LYS A 26 12.28 10.62 12.71
N ILE A 27 11.24 9.97 12.18
CA ILE A 27 9.92 9.92 12.81
C ILE A 27 10.01 9.33 14.21
N LEU A 28 10.71 8.21 14.38
CA LEU A 28 10.88 7.54 15.65
C LEU A 28 11.58 8.43 16.67
N ARG A 29 12.65 9.13 16.28
CA ARG A 29 13.38 10.05 17.16
C ARG A 29 12.49 11.19 17.63
N GLU A 30 11.82 11.87 16.69
CA GLU A 30 10.93 12.98 17.04
C GLU A 30 9.76 12.55 17.93
N ALA A 31 9.20 11.39 17.70
CA ALA A 31 8.14 10.83 18.53
C ALA A 31 8.64 10.53 19.94
N SER A 32 9.83 9.94 20.07
CA SER A 32 10.46 9.66 21.37
C SER A 32 10.77 10.92 22.16
N GLU A 33 11.37 11.95 21.52
CA GLU A 33 11.70 13.22 22.16
C GLU A 33 10.46 13.96 22.68
N LYS A 34 9.32 13.79 22.01
CA LYS A 34 8.05 14.45 22.35
C LYS A 34 7.09 13.58 23.14
N ASN A 35 7.47 12.35 23.50
CA ASN A 35 6.61 11.35 24.14
C ASN A 35 5.31 11.09 23.37
N ILE A 36 5.39 10.97 22.04
CA ILE A 36 4.27 10.66 21.16
C ILE A 36 4.22 9.15 20.94
N LEU A 37 3.06 8.52 21.17
CA LEU A 37 2.82 7.13 20.80
C LEU A 37 2.64 7.02 19.30
N LEU A 38 3.43 6.17 18.64
CA LEU A 38 3.25 5.87 17.23
C LEU A 38 2.30 4.69 17.02
N ILE A 39 1.44 4.80 16.00
CA ILE A 39 0.68 3.68 15.44
C ILE A 39 1.19 3.48 14.02
N GLU A 40 1.91 2.38 13.79
CA GLU A 40 2.41 1.98 12.49
C GLU A 40 1.42 1.03 11.84
N ASP A 41 0.77 1.46 10.74
CA ASP A 41 -0.10 0.61 9.93
C ASP A 41 0.68 0.07 8.73
N ASP A 42 1.05 -1.20 8.81
CA ASP A 42 1.79 -1.88 7.77
C ASP A 42 0.89 -2.87 7.03
N TYR A 43 0.30 -2.39 5.95
CA TYR A 43 -0.60 -3.20 5.12
C TYR A 43 -0.02 -3.56 3.75
N ASN A 44 1.22 -3.13 3.44
CA ASN A 44 1.76 -3.22 2.08
C ASN A 44 3.24 -3.59 1.98
N SER A 45 3.95 -3.79 3.08
CA SER A 45 5.40 -4.05 3.10
C SER A 45 5.80 -5.30 2.31
N GLU A 46 4.94 -6.32 2.28
CA GLU A 46 5.21 -7.54 1.53
C GLU A 46 5.21 -7.34 0.02
N PHE A 47 4.65 -6.24 -0.48
CA PHE A 47 4.57 -5.90 -1.90
C PHE A 47 5.54 -4.80 -2.34
N CYS A 48 6.54 -4.45 -1.52
CA CYS A 48 7.67 -3.63 -1.94
C CYS A 48 8.63 -4.47 -2.77
N TYR A 49 8.88 -4.07 -4.04
CA TYR A 49 9.60 -4.93 -5.01
C TYR A 49 11.02 -4.48 -5.32
N TYR A 50 11.28 -3.18 -5.23
CA TYR A 50 12.51 -2.58 -5.76
C TYR A 50 13.60 -2.36 -4.72
N HIS A 51 13.26 -2.53 -3.44
CA HIS A 51 14.19 -2.38 -2.34
C HIS A 51 14.20 -3.62 -1.44
N HIS A 52 15.26 -3.80 -0.68
CA HIS A 52 15.25 -4.76 0.42
C HIS A 52 14.12 -4.38 1.39
N PRO A 53 13.45 -5.34 2.01
CA PRO A 53 12.43 -5.05 3.01
C PRO A 53 13.00 -4.09 4.06
N SER A 54 12.40 -2.91 4.15
CA SER A 54 12.79 -1.96 5.19
C SER A 54 12.23 -2.44 6.53
N PRO A 55 13.02 -2.41 7.61
CA PRO A 55 12.51 -2.78 8.92
C PRO A 55 11.36 -1.85 9.33
N SER A 56 10.36 -2.39 10.02
CA SER A 56 9.27 -1.59 10.58
C SER A 56 9.80 -0.56 11.59
N ILE A 57 9.06 0.52 11.81
CA ILE A 57 9.38 1.49 12.88
C ILE A 57 9.35 0.78 14.23
N GLN A 58 8.39 -0.12 14.44
CA GLN A 58 8.28 -0.95 15.64
C GLN A 58 9.54 -1.81 15.86
N GLY A 59 10.07 -2.44 14.79
CA GLY A 59 11.32 -3.19 14.85
C GLY A 59 12.54 -2.30 15.16
N LEU A 60 12.61 -1.11 14.54
CA LEU A 60 13.66 -0.13 14.80
C LEU A 60 13.59 0.42 16.25
N ALA A 61 12.41 0.51 16.82
CA ALA A 61 12.18 0.97 18.20
C ALA A 61 12.48 -0.11 19.26
N GLY A 62 12.82 -1.33 18.87
CA GLY A 62 12.96 -2.44 19.81
C GLY A 62 11.68 -2.79 20.56
N GLY A 63 10.52 -2.49 19.97
CA GLY A 63 9.20 -2.79 20.54
C GLY A 63 8.63 -1.74 21.48
N ASN A 64 9.30 -0.61 21.70
CA ASN A 64 8.84 0.41 22.63
C ASN A 64 8.23 1.62 21.91
N GLY A 65 7.16 2.20 22.49
CA GLY A 65 6.54 3.44 22.00
C GLY A 65 5.85 3.34 20.64
N VAL A 66 5.73 2.15 20.06
CA VAL A 66 5.12 1.92 18.76
C VAL A 66 4.13 0.76 18.82
N ILE A 67 2.88 0.99 18.43
CA ILE A 67 1.89 -0.04 18.16
C ILE A 67 2.03 -0.40 16.69
N TYR A 68 2.28 -1.68 16.38
CA TYR A 68 2.32 -2.16 14.99
C TYR A 68 1.01 -2.84 14.64
N LEU A 69 0.44 -2.47 13.50
CA LEU A 69 -0.76 -3.07 12.92
C LEU A 69 -0.40 -3.80 11.64
N GLY A 70 -0.81 -5.07 11.54
CA GLY A 70 -0.65 -5.87 10.33
C GLY A 70 -1.96 -6.53 9.91
N THR A 71 -2.11 -6.83 8.62
CA THR A 71 -3.32 -7.43 8.07
C THR A 71 -3.04 -8.57 7.11
N PHE A 72 -3.88 -9.60 7.15
CA PHE A 72 -3.86 -10.70 6.18
C PHE A 72 -4.80 -10.46 4.98
N SER A 73 -5.63 -9.42 5.03
CA SER A 73 -6.64 -9.16 4.00
C SER A 73 -6.05 -8.87 2.63
N ARG A 74 -4.87 -8.28 2.56
CA ARG A 74 -4.15 -8.04 1.29
C ARG A 74 -3.31 -9.23 0.83
N LEU A 75 -2.76 -9.97 1.78
CA LEU A 75 -1.89 -11.11 1.49
C LEU A 75 -2.65 -12.32 0.96
N LEU A 76 -3.86 -12.51 1.45
CA LEU A 76 -4.71 -13.67 1.15
C LEU A 76 -5.99 -13.25 0.44
N LEU A 77 -7.05 -13.07 1.21
CA LEU A 77 -8.38 -12.72 0.70
C LEU A 77 -8.96 -11.56 1.51
N PRO A 78 -9.56 -10.55 0.86
CA PRO A 78 -10.21 -9.46 1.58
C PRO A 78 -11.32 -9.91 2.54
N SER A 79 -11.97 -11.05 2.24
CA SER A 79 -13.03 -11.63 3.07
C SER A 79 -12.56 -12.27 4.37
N ILE A 80 -11.27 -12.59 4.52
CA ILE A 80 -10.75 -13.25 5.73
C ILE A 80 -10.87 -12.35 6.98
N ARG A 81 -10.84 -11.04 6.80
CA ARG A 81 -11.03 -10.02 7.85
C ARG A 81 -10.21 -10.27 9.12
N LEU A 82 -8.98 -10.76 8.96
CA LEU A 82 -8.02 -10.94 10.04
C LEU A 82 -6.92 -9.90 9.97
N SER A 83 -6.71 -9.23 11.10
CA SER A 83 -5.59 -8.34 11.36
C SER A 83 -5.00 -8.66 12.73
N PHE A 84 -3.82 -8.16 13.00
CA PHE A 84 -3.15 -8.31 14.28
C PHE A 84 -2.48 -7.01 14.69
N MET A 85 -2.23 -6.87 15.99
CA MET A 85 -1.43 -5.79 16.51
C MET A 85 -0.32 -6.31 17.42
N VAL A 86 0.82 -5.63 17.40
CA VAL A 86 1.90 -5.84 18.36
C VAL A 86 1.94 -4.61 19.27
N LEU A 87 1.69 -4.83 20.55
CA LEU A 87 1.65 -3.78 21.54
C LEU A 87 3.00 -3.64 22.24
N PRO A 88 3.46 -2.41 22.54
CA PRO A 88 4.58 -2.21 23.45
C PRO A 88 4.26 -2.75 24.86
N PRO A 89 5.28 -3.15 25.66
CA PRO A 89 5.07 -3.88 26.92
C PRO A 89 4.14 -3.20 27.90
N ASP A 90 4.24 -1.90 28.03
CA ASP A 90 3.42 -1.09 28.95
C ASP A 90 1.93 -1.06 28.55
N LEU A 91 1.63 -1.04 27.24
CA LEU A 91 0.27 -1.13 26.73
C LEU A 91 -0.24 -2.56 26.74
N LEU A 92 0.61 -3.54 26.52
CA LEU A 92 0.25 -4.96 26.58
C LEU A 92 -0.26 -5.31 28.01
N GLU A 93 0.43 -4.84 29.05
CA GLU A 93 -0.02 -5.05 30.43
C GLU A 93 -1.41 -4.43 30.69
N LYS A 94 -1.60 -3.19 30.26
CA LYS A 94 -2.91 -2.50 30.38
C LYS A 94 -4.01 -3.21 29.59
N TYR A 95 -3.71 -3.72 28.39
CA TYR A 95 -4.64 -4.50 27.57
C TYR A 95 -5.01 -5.81 28.25
N GLN A 96 -4.04 -6.57 28.77
CA GLN A 96 -4.27 -7.84 29.45
C GLN A 96 -5.23 -7.73 30.65
N ARG A 97 -5.11 -6.63 31.42
CA ARG A 97 -6.02 -6.35 32.56
C ARG A 97 -7.46 -6.05 32.13
N ARG A 98 -7.68 -5.64 30.87
CA ARG A 98 -8.98 -5.20 30.36
C ARG A 98 -9.55 -6.10 29.27
N ARG A 99 -8.80 -7.11 28.80
CA ARG A 99 -9.19 -7.96 27.66
C ARG A 99 -10.56 -8.62 27.82
N ASP A 100 -10.94 -8.95 29.05
CA ASP A 100 -12.19 -9.64 29.33
C ASP A 100 -13.44 -8.75 29.13
N PHE A 101 -13.22 -7.42 29.00
CA PHE A 101 -14.26 -6.45 28.66
C PHE A 101 -14.48 -6.29 27.14
N TYR A 102 -13.65 -6.90 26.32
CA TYR A 102 -13.72 -6.79 24.86
C TYR A 102 -14.14 -8.12 24.25
N ASN A 103 -15.12 -8.06 23.36
CA ASN A 103 -15.51 -9.22 22.58
C ASN A 103 -14.50 -9.48 21.45
N GLN A 104 -14.17 -10.76 21.24
CA GLN A 104 -13.39 -11.18 20.10
C GLN A 104 -14.20 -11.00 18.82
N THR A 105 -13.74 -10.15 17.90
CA THR A 105 -14.40 -9.86 16.63
C THR A 105 -13.90 -10.74 15.48
N ALA A 106 -12.69 -11.28 15.58
CA ALA A 106 -12.12 -12.16 14.59
C ALA A 106 -12.64 -13.61 14.76
N SER A 107 -13.09 -14.23 13.68
CA SER A 107 -13.60 -15.60 13.68
C SER A 107 -12.53 -16.59 14.14
N LYS A 108 -12.84 -17.44 15.12
CA LYS A 108 -11.94 -18.49 15.62
C LYS A 108 -11.63 -19.53 14.55
N THR A 109 -12.59 -19.88 13.71
CA THR A 109 -12.41 -20.84 12.61
C THR A 109 -11.38 -20.33 11.62
N GLU A 110 -11.47 -19.06 11.22
CA GLU A 110 -10.52 -18.45 10.31
C GLU A 110 -9.14 -18.29 10.93
N GLN A 111 -9.05 -17.99 12.23
CA GLN A 111 -7.78 -17.98 12.95
C GLN A 111 -7.10 -19.35 12.97
N ILE A 112 -7.88 -20.43 13.22
CA ILE A 112 -7.34 -21.80 13.21
C ILE A 112 -6.86 -22.17 11.81
N ALA A 113 -7.66 -21.91 10.77
CA ALA A 113 -7.30 -22.18 9.39
C ALA A 113 -6.04 -21.41 8.98
N LEU A 114 -5.95 -20.12 9.33
CA LEU A 114 -4.77 -19.30 9.07
C LEU A 114 -3.54 -19.82 9.82
N CYS A 115 -3.69 -20.22 11.07
CA CYS A 115 -2.61 -20.80 11.86
C CYS A 115 -2.04 -22.06 11.19
N GLN A 116 -2.91 -22.96 10.69
CA GLN A 116 -2.50 -24.14 9.94
C GLN A 116 -1.79 -23.76 8.64
N PHE A 117 -2.36 -22.83 7.89
CA PHE A 117 -1.79 -22.31 6.63
C PHE A 117 -0.37 -21.73 6.81
N ILE A 118 -0.14 -21.02 7.92
CA ILE A 118 1.18 -20.48 8.27
C ILE A 118 2.15 -21.62 8.65
N ARG A 119 1.71 -22.55 9.52
CA ARG A 119 2.54 -23.66 9.98
C ARG A 119 3.02 -24.57 8.85
N ASP A 120 2.17 -24.77 7.85
CA ASP A 120 2.48 -25.60 6.68
C ASP A 120 3.36 -24.83 5.64
N GLY A 121 3.77 -23.58 5.93
CA GLY A 121 4.62 -22.77 5.04
C GLY A 121 3.89 -22.22 3.80
N HIS A 122 2.56 -22.32 3.77
CA HIS A 122 1.77 -21.86 2.62
C HIS A 122 1.72 -20.35 2.51
N LEU A 123 1.73 -19.61 3.63
CA LEU A 123 1.71 -18.14 3.63
C LEU A 123 2.90 -17.55 2.87
N GLU A 124 4.11 -17.99 3.17
CA GLU A 124 5.33 -17.51 2.50
C GLU A 124 5.32 -17.84 1.00
N SER A 125 4.85 -19.05 0.66
CA SER A 125 4.70 -19.46 -0.74
C SER A 125 3.71 -18.55 -1.46
N GLN A 126 2.59 -18.22 -0.82
CA GLN A 126 1.57 -17.32 -1.37
C GLN A 126 2.11 -15.90 -1.57
N ILE A 127 2.83 -15.35 -0.59
CA ILE A 127 3.46 -14.04 -0.69
C ILE A 127 4.41 -14.01 -1.89
N ARG A 128 5.29 -15.01 -2.04
CA ARG A 128 6.22 -15.08 -3.20
C ARG A 128 5.49 -15.14 -4.54
N LYS A 129 4.42 -15.93 -4.65
CA LYS A 129 3.60 -16.05 -5.86
C LYS A 129 2.91 -14.72 -6.19
N SER A 130 2.28 -14.08 -5.20
CA SER A 130 1.59 -12.81 -5.36
C SER A 130 2.55 -11.70 -5.77
N ARG A 131 3.72 -11.61 -5.14
CA ARG A 131 4.78 -10.65 -5.51
C ARG A 131 5.18 -10.83 -6.97
N LYS A 132 5.49 -12.05 -7.39
CA LYS A 132 5.87 -12.35 -8.78
C LYS A 132 4.76 -11.97 -9.76
N HIS A 133 3.53 -12.30 -9.43
CA HIS A 133 2.36 -12.01 -10.26
C HIS A 133 2.15 -10.51 -10.46
N TYR A 134 2.07 -9.74 -9.37
CA TYR A 134 1.81 -8.31 -9.44
C TYR A 134 3.00 -7.52 -10.02
N LEU A 135 4.23 -7.92 -9.74
CA LEU A 135 5.40 -7.34 -10.39
C LEU A 135 5.36 -7.53 -11.92
N ALA A 136 4.97 -8.72 -12.40
CA ALA A 136 4.81 -8.97 -13.83
C ALA A 136 3.71 -8.11 -14.42
N LYS A 137 2.54 -8.04 -13.76
CA LYS A 137 1.42 -7.17 -14.20
C LYS A 137 1.82 -5.70 -14.30
N THR A 138 2.51 -5.18 -13.28
CA THR A 138 2.99 -3.78 -13.26
C THR A 138 3.95 -3.50 -14.42
N LYS A 139 4.89 -4.42 -14.69
CA LYS A 139 5.81 -4.29 -15.82
C LYS A 139 5.08 -4.24 -17.16
N ILE A 140 4.08 -5.10 -17.35
CA ILE A 140 3.27 -5.13 -18.59
C ILE A 140 2.47 -3.83 -18.71
N LEU A 141 1.80 -3.37 -17.63
CA LEU A 141 1.06 -2.11 -17.64
C LEU A 141 1.96 -0.93 -18.02
N CYS A 142 3.13 -0.81 -17.39
CA CYS A 142 4.09 0.25 -17.70
C CYS A 142 4.63 0.16 -19.15
N SER A 143 4.87 -1.05 -19.64
CA SER A 143 5.30 -1.25 -21.03
C SER A 143 4.23 -0.83 -22.05
N GLU A 144 2.99 -1.24 -21.82
CA GLU A 144 1.85 -0.85 -22.66
C GLU A 144 1.59 0.65 -22.60
N ALA A 145 1.66 1.26 -21.41
CA ALA A 145 1.49 2.70 -21.27
C ALA A 145 2.58 3.47 -22.03
N LYS A 146 3.85 3.08 -21.92
CA LYS A 146 4.95 3.67 -22.69
C LYS A 146 4.73 3.53 -24.21
N ARG A 147 4.22 2.40 -24.66
CA ARG A 147 3.94 2.15 -26.08
C ARG A 147 2.79 3.02 -26.62
N ILE A 148 1.76 3.27 -25.79
CA ILE A 148 0.55 3.99 -26.21
C ILE A 148 0.74 5.51 -26.12
N PHE A 149 1.36 5.99 -25.04
CA PHE A 149 1.56 7.43 -24.80
C PHE A 149 2.86 7.97 -25.42
N VAL A 150 3.80 7.10 -25.76
CA VAL A 150 5.10 7.45 -26.37
C VAL A 150 5.77 8.61 -25.59
N GLU A 151 5.94 9.78 -26.21
CA GLU A 151 6.54 10.99 -25.61
C GLU A 151 5.50 11.89 -24.90
N GLU A 152 4.23 11.56 -24.98
CA GLU A 152 3.15 12.35 -24.38
C GLU A 152 3.05 12.15 -22.86
N ALA A 153 3.67 11.08 -22.34
CA ALA A 153 3.64 10.79 -20.91
C ALA A 153 4.91 10.14 -20.38
N LYS A 154 5.22 10.44 -19.12
CA LYS A 154 6.20 9.70 -18.33
C LYS A 154 5.50 8.60 -17.54
N VAL A 155 6.00 7.37 -17.65
CA VAL A 155 5.46 6.20 -16.96
C VAL A 155 6.50 5.66 -15.99
N THR A 156 6.13 5.59 -14.71
CA THR A 156 6.99 5.09 -13.63
C THR A 156 6.24 4.02 -12.83
N ALA A 157 6.88 2.90 -12.57
CA ALA A 157 6.35 1.94 -11.60
C ALA A 157 6.54 2.52 -10.19
N GLY A 158 5.49 2.48 -9.37
CA GLY A 158 5.58 2.82 -7.97
C GLY A 158 6.47 1.82 -7.21
N GLU A 159 6.94 2.20 -6.05
CA GLU A 159 7.78 1.34 -5.19
C GLU A 159 7.01 0.13 -4.69
N THR A 160 5.70 0.27 -4.54
CA THR A 160 4.78 -0.84 -4.28
C THR A 160 4.17 -1.35 -5.58
N GLY A 161 4.03 -2.66 -5.74
CA GLY A 161 3.61 -3.28 -6.99
C GLY A 161 2.14 -3.13 -7.38
N PHE A 162 1.41 -2.28 -6.69
CA PHE A 162 0.01 -1.99 -7.04
C PHE A 162 -0.16 -0.64 -7.71
N VAL A 163 0.83 0.23 -7.64
CA VAL A 163 0.76 1.59 -8.15
C VAL A 163 1.70 1.77 -9.34
N SER A 164 1.18 2.36 -10.39
CA SER A 164 1.95 2.86 -11.53
C SER A 164 1.59 4.32 -11.74
N LEU A 165 2.59 5.16 -11.92
CA LEU A 165 2.41 6.59 -12.12
C LEU A 165 2.44 6.89 -13.61
N LEU A 166 1.44 7.61 -14.07
CA LEU A 166 1.33 8.13 -15.44
C LEU A 166 1.26 9.65 -15.35
N GLU A 167 2.27 10.35 -15.82
CA GLU A 167 2.33 11.81 -15.90
C GLU A 167 2.20 12.21 -17.37
N ILE A 168 1.08 12.83 -17.73
CA ILE A 168 0.72 13.20 -19.11
C ILE A 168 1.03 14.65 -19.31
N PHE A 169 1.88 14.95 -20.30
CA PHE A 169 2.39 16.29 -20.58
C PHE A 169 1.36 17.13 -21.37
N GLY A 170 1.27 18.42 -21.04
CA GLY A 170 0.41 19.34 -21.75
C GLY A 170 -1.10 18.99 -21.69
N ALA A 171 -1.48 18.02 -20.85
CA ALA A 171 -2.87 17.71 -20.63
C ALA A 171 -3.62 18.93 -20.08
N GLY A 172 -4.88 19.10 -20.52
CA GLY A 172 -5.72 20.21 -20.17
C GLY A 172 -6.12 20.26 -18.69
N ASN A 173 -7.32 20.71 -18.40
CA ASN A 173 -7.83 20.83 -17.04
C ASN A 173 -8.07 19.46 -16.40
N LEU A 174 -7.51 19.22 -15.22
CA LEU A 174 -7.65 17.96 -14.48
C LEU A 174 -9.10 17.55 -14.27
N ARG A 175 -9.98 18.51 -13.92
CA ARG A 175 -11.40 18.23 -13.66
C ARG A 175 -12.10 17.68 -14.90
N GLU A 176 -11.81 18.24 -16.07
CA GLU A 176 -12.40 17.78 -17.34
C GLU A 176 -11.90 16.38 -17.70
N VAL A 177 -10.61 16.12 -17.51
CA VAL A 177 -10.01 14.80 -17.75
C VAL A 177 -10.63 13.76 -16.82
N LEU A 178 -10.75 14.06 -15.53
CA LEU A 178 -11.39 13.14 -14.57
C LEU A 178 -12.87 12.89 -14.91
N TYR A 179 -13.60 13.90 -15.31
CA TYR A 179 -14.99 13.75 -15.72
C TYR A 179 -15.13 12.81 -16.93
N ARG A 180 -14.34 13.04 -18.01
CA ARG A 180 -14.34 12.18 -19.20
C ARG A 180 -13.89 10.74 -18.88
N ALA A 181 -12.93 10.59 -17.96
CA ALA A 181 -12.45 9.30 -17.53
C ALA A 181 -13.52 8.53 -16.72
N GLU A 182 -14.22 9.20 -15.83
CA GLU A 182 -15.34 8.62 -15.07
C GLU A 182 -16.47 8.15 -15.97
N GLU A 183 -16.86 8.94 -16.99
CA GLU A 183 -17.85 8.55 -17.99
C GLU A 183 -17.46 7.27 -18.76
N LYS A 184 -16.14 7.03 -18.91
CA LYS A 184 -15.58 5.82 -19.52
C LYS A 184 -15.31 4.69 -18.51
N GLY A 185 -15.71 4.86 -17.25
CA GLY A 185 -15.60 3.84 -16.19
C GLY A 185 -14.24 3.76 -15.52
N PHE A 186 -13.39 4.79 -15.63
CA PHE A 186 -12.13 4.83 -14.91
C PHE A 186 -12.28 5.37 -13.49
N ALA A 187 -11.53 4.74 -12.57
CA ALA A 187 -11.29 5.25 -11.23
C ALA A 187 -9.79 5.20 -10.95
N PHE A 188 -9.24 6.29 -10.44
CA PHE A 188 -7.82 6.40 -10.12
C PHE A 188 -7.59 6.28 -8.62
N LEU A 189 -6.41 5.82 -8.22
CA LEU A 189 -6.00 5.82 -6.81
C LEU A 189 -5.74 7.25 -6.32
N SER A 190 -5.16 8.07 -7.18
CA SER A 190 -4.96 9.50 -6.98
C SER A 190 -4.80 10.21 -8.33
N ALA A 191 -5.10 11.49 -8.36
CA ALA A 191 -4.88 12.35 -9.51
C ALA A 191 -4.59 13.78 -9.04
N ASP A 192 -3.60 14.45 -9.63
CA ASP A 192 -3.30 15.86 -9.39
C ASP A 192 -2.70 16.55 -10.63
N GLU A 193 -2.55 17.87 -10.54
CA GLU A 193 -1.83 18.67 -11.52
C GLU A 193 -0.37 18.75 -11.14
N SER A 194 0.53 18.63 -12.12
CA SER A 194 1.97 18.83 -11.97
C SER A 194 2.43 20.03 -12.84
N GLU A 195 3.66 20.46 -12.65
CA GLU A 195 4.25 21.52 -13.49
C GLU A 195 4.27 21.15 -14.99
N GLN A 196 4.25 19.88 -15.33
CA GLN A 196 4.35 19.37 -16.70
C GLN A 196 2.99 18.93 -17.28
N GLY A 197 1.97 18.74 -16.45
CA GLY A 197 0.67 18.26 -16.88
C GLY A 197 -0.15 17.59 -15.77
N ILE A 198 -0.75 16.46 -16.06
CA ILE A 198 -1.60 15.72 -15.12
C ILE A 198 -0.91 14.43 -14.69
N ARG A 199 -0.87 14.18 -13.39
CA ARG A 199 -0.40 12.91 -12.81
C ARG A 199 -1.57 12.06 -12.37
N LEU A 200 -1.52 10.78 -12.75
CA LEU A 200 -2.49 9.76 -12.37
C LEU A 200 -1.78 8.59 -11.69
N ALA A 201 -2.34 8.11 -10.57
CA ALA A 201 -1.94 6.87 -9.93
C ALA A 201 -2.88 5.74 -10.35
N LEU A 202 -2.35 4.80 -11.12
CA LEU A 202 -3.07 3.66 -11.69
C LEU A 202 -2.81 2.41 -10.86
N SER A 203 -3.82 1.54 -10.72
CA SER A 203 -3.64 0.20 -10.16
C SER A 203 -3.83 -0.88 -11.22
N CYS A 204 -2.86 -1.80 -11.29
CA CYS A 204 -2.98 -2.98 -12.16
C CYS A 204 -3.80 -4.11 -11.52
N ALA A 205 -4.19 -4.02 -10.23
CA ALA A 205 -4.67 -5.17 -9.47
C ALA A 205 -5.93 -5.81 -10.02
N ALA A 206 -6.97 -5.01 -10.31
CA ALA A 206 -8.28 -5.50 -10.73
C ALA A 206 -8.43 -5.72 -12.24
N VAL A 207 -7.56 -5.13 -13.06
CA VAL A 207 -7.69 -5.19 -14.53
C VAL A 207 -6.96 -6.43 -15.08
N PRO A 208 -7.60 -7.27 -15.88
CA PRO A 208 -6.94 -8.36 -16.60
C PRO A 208 -5.84 -7.83 -17.54
N VAL A 209 -4.73 -8.56 -17.67
CA VAL A 209 -3.56 -8.12 -18.46
C VAL A 209 -3.91 -7.89 -19.92
N GLU A 210 -4.74 -8.75 -20.49
CA GLU A 210 -5.22 -8.68 -21.88
C GLU A 210 -6.04 -7.42 -22.19
N LYS A 211 -6.56 -6.74 -21.15
CA LYS A 211 -7.32 -5.49 -21.28
C LYS A 211 -6.48 -4.22 -21.10
N PHE A 212 -5.21 -4.34 -20.77
CA PHE A 212 -4.38 -3.15 -20.52
C PHE A 212 -4.26 -2.24 -21.72
N SER A 213 -4.03 -2.81 -22.91
CA SER A 213 -3.90 -2.04 -24.13
C SER A 213 -5.19 -1.28 -24.47
N GLU A 214 -6.33 -1.97 -24.44
CA GLU A 214 -7.65 -1.37 -24.68
C GLU A 214 -7.96 -0.25 -23.66
N ALA A 215 -7.79 -0.54 -22.38
CA ALA A 215 -8.03 0.44 -21.31
C ALA A 215 -7.14 1.68 -21.45
N LEU A 216 -5.85 1.52 -21.72
CA LEU A 216 -4.94 2.65 -21.89
C LEU A 216 -5.24 3.47 -23.15
N GLN A 217 -5.66 2.83 -24.26
CA GLN A 217 -6.12 3.54 -25.46
C GLN A 217 -7.39 4.35 -25.19
N LEU A 218 -8.33 3.78 -24.43
CA LEU A 218 -9.54 4.47 -24.01
C LEU A 218 -9.24 5.63 -23.05
N LEU A 219 -8.29 5.45 -22.13
CA LEU A 219 -7.81 6.48 -21.24
C LEU A 219 -7.17 7.64 -22.04
N LYS A 220 -6.36 7.35 -23.04
CA LYS A 220 -5.71 8.36 -23.90
C LYS A 220 -6.72 9.29 -24.57
N GLN A 221 -7.93 8.84 -24.86
CA GLN A 221 -8.99 9.67 -25.44
C GLN A 221 -9.64 10.66 -24.44
N CYS A 222 -9.22 10.64 -23.18
CA CYS A 222 -9.73 11.56 -22.16
C CYS A 222 -8.93 12.86 -22.10
N PHE A 223 -7.78 12.92 -22.79
CA PHE A 223 -6.85 14.06 -22.87
C PHE A 223 -6.92 14.81 -24.21
#